data_3e93c34eace5b0f0ff9c63361627ea17
#
_entry.id   3e93c34eace5b0f0ff9c63361627ea17
#
_cell.length_a   1.000
_cell.length_b   1.000
_cell.length_c   1.000
_cell.angle_alpha   90.00
_cell.angle_beta   90.00
_cell.angle_gamma   90.00
#
_symmetry.space_group_name_H-M   'P 1'
#
loop_
_entity.id
_entity.type
_entity.pdbx_description
1 polymer ?
#
loop_
_entity_poly.entity_id
_entity_poly.type
_entity_poly.pdbx_seq_one_letter_code
_entity_poly.pdbx_strand_id
1 'polypeptide(L)'
;MKIIVLHGDDTQKSYERLMVFVNEAKKRNWKITDFSIEGVENQSLFGEECFYILKDYKQLDKKLTEKFKNYSGNLVIYNVGKIPAPTLKNINPDKTELFELPQLLWKFLDNMTITGFHKLLEKEAPEYLLAMIAWKFKQNYLRNPSEKNAKLISELAEIDVNSKTGKADLTLSLDLLIIKHLQ
;
A
#
# COMPACT_ATOMS: atom_id res chain seq x y z
N MET A 1 -12.10 -7.36 -21.89
CA MET A 1 -11.07 -7.33 -20.83
C MET A 1 -11.72 -7.09 -19.50
N LYS A 2 -11.36 -7.86 -18.49
CA LYS A 2 -11.82 -7.66 -17.10
C LYS A 2 -10.93 -6.65 -16.39
N ILE A 3 -11.52 -5.63 -15.77
CA ILE A 3 -10.81 -4.53 -15.13
C ILE A 3 -10.98 -4.63 -13.60
N ILE A 4 -9.87 -4.75 -12.89
CA ILE A 4 -9.82 -4.83 -11.43
C ILE A 4 -9.02 -3.63 -10.91
N VAL A 5 -9.54 -2.92 -9.91
CA VAL A 5 -8.85 -1.79 -9.26
C VAL A 5 -8.45 -2.19 -7.85
N LEU A 6 -7.17 -2.05 -7.54
CA LEU A 6 -6.60 -2.17 -6.21
C LEU A 6 -6.07 -0.79 -5.81
N HIS A 7 -6.62 -0.19 -4.76
CA HIS A 7 -6.21 1.15 -4.34
C HIS A 7 -6.35 1.34 -2.82
N GLY A 8 -5.67 2.32 -2.27
CA GLY A 8 -5.76 2.68 -0.86
C GLY A 8 -4.41 2.96 -0.22
N ASP A 9 -4.44 3.29 1.06
CA ASP A 9 -3.27 3.75 1.81
C ASP A 9 -2.47 2.59 2.43
N ASP A 10 -3.09 1.41 2.60
CA ASP A 10 -2.41 0.19 3.04
C ASP A 10 -1.69 -0.45 1.83
N THR A 11 -0.50 0.08 1.56
CA THR A 11 0.31 -0.32 0.40
C THR A 11 0.80 -1.76 0.50
N GLN A 12 1.02 -2.26 1.71
CA GLN A 12 1.46 -3.63 1.92
C GLN A 12 0.36 -4.62 1.51
N LYS A 13 -0.84 -4.50 2.08
CA LYS A 13 -1.96 -5.41 1.76
C LYS A 13 -2.38 -5.30 0.30
N SER A 14 -2.39 -4.09 -0.27
CA SER A 14 -2.72 -3.89 -1.69
C SER A 14 -1.69 -4.54 -2.60
N TYR A 15 -0.39 -4.49 -2.27
CA TYR A 15 0.67 -5.16 -3.00
C TYR A 15 0.60 -6.69 -2.85
N GLU A 16 0.39 -7.20 -1.65
CA GLU A 16 0.16 -8.64 -1.42
C GLU A 16 -1.00 -9.15 -2.27
N ARG A 17 -2.08 -8.38 -2.36
CA ARG A 17 -3.23 -8.71 -3.21
C ARG A 17 -2.89 -8.71 -4.69
N LEU A 18 -2.10 -7.73 -5.16
CA LEU A 18 -1.58 -7.72 -6.53
C LEU A 18 -0.77 -8.99 -6.82
N MET A 19 0.10 -9.39 -5.89
CA MET A 19 0.93 -10.59 -6.05
C MET A 19 0.10 -11.89 -6.12
N VAL A 20 -1.04 -11.94 -5.44
CA VAL A 20 -1.99 -13.07 -5.60
C VAL A 20 -2.49 -13.14 -7.06
N PHE A 21 -2.91 -12.03 -7.67
CA PHE A 21 -3.33 -12.01 -9.07
C PHE A 21 -2.20 -12.36 -10.04
N VAL A 22 -0.99 -11.82 -9.81
CA VAL A 22 0.20 -12.14 -10.61
C VAL A 22 0.53 -13.65 -10.56
N ASN A 23 0.46 -14.26 -9.37
CA ASN A 23 0.73 -15.69 -9.21
C ASN A 23 -0.35 -16.55 -9.89
N GLU A 24 -1.62 -16.15 -9.84
CA GLU A 24 -2.69 -16.83 -10.57
C GLU A 24 -2.53 -16.71 -12.10
N ALA A 25 -2.11 -15.55 -12.60
CA ALA A 25 -1.80 -15.36 -14.02
C ALA A 25 -0.63 -16.27 -14.46
N LYS A 26 0.42 -16.37 -13.63
CA LYS A 26 1.55 -17.30 -13.88
C LYS A 26 1.11 -18.76 -13.94
N LYS A 27 0.27 -19.22 -13.00
CA LYS A 27 -0.26 -20.59 -13.00
C LYS A 27 -1.08 -20.92 -14.25
N ARG A 28 -1.72 -19.91 -14.84
CA ARG A 28 -2.51 -20.05 -16.08
C ARG A 28 -1.68 -19.86 -17.35
N ASN A 29 -0.37 -19.65 -17.22
CA ASN A 29 0.55 -19.33 -18.31
C ASN A 29 0.15 -18.06 -19.11
N TRP A 30 -0.49 -17.08 -18.44
CA TRP A 30 -0.80 -15.81 -19.05
C TRP A 30 0.44 -14.94 -19.17
N LYS A 31 0.54 -14.18 -20.26
CA LYS A 31 1.63 -13.21 -20.44
C LYS A 31 1.41 -12.01 -19.54
N ILE A 32 2.32 -11.79 -18.57
CA ILE A 32 2.27 -10.64 -17.65
C ILE A 32 3.08 -9.50 -18.25
N THR A 33 2.47 -8.32 -18.40
CA THR A 33 3.12 -7.15 -18.97
C THR A 33 2.58 -5.86 -18.35
N ASP A 34 3.40 -4.79 -18.36
CA ASP A 34 2.92 -3.47 -18.02
C ASP A 34 1.92 -3.01 -19.10
N PHE A 35 0.89 -2.30 -18.66
CA PHE A 35 -0.14 -1.81 -19.55
C PHE A 35 0.40 -0.73 -20.50
N SER A 36 0.11 -0.89 -21.79
CA SER A 36 0.24 0.16 -22.78
C SER A 36 -0.92 0.08 -23.78
N ILE A 37 -1.37 1.23 -24.26
CA ILE A 37 -2.49 1.30 -25.23
C ILE A 37 -2.14 0.50 -26.49
N GLU A 38 -0.96 0.73 -27.03
CA GLU A 38 -0.45 0.03 -28.22
C GLU A 38 -0.33 -1.49 -27.99
N GLY A 39 0.13 -1.91 -26.81
CA GLY A 39 0.24 -3.32 -26.45
C GLY A 39 -1.10 -4.05 -26.40
N VAL A 40 -2.18 -3.36 -26.00
CA VAL A 40 -3.54 -3.91 -25.98
C VAL A 40 -4.13 -3.94 -27.40
N GLU A 41 -3.95 -2.85 -28.18
CA GLU A 41 -4.49 -2.76 -29.54
C GLU A 41 -3.83 -3.72 -30.54
N ASN A 42 -2.56 -4.02 -30.32
CA ASN A 42 -1.80 -4.97 -31.15
C ASN A 42 -1.91 -6.43 -30.67
N GLN A 43 -2.85 -6.73 -29.76
CA GLN A 43 -3.07 -8.08 -29.29
C GLN A 43 -3.50 -9.00 -30.44
N SER A 44 -2.79 -10.11 -30.64
CA SER A 44 -3.13 -11.10 -31.68
C SER A 44 -4.49 -11.73 -31.37
N LEU A 45 -5.32 -11.90 -32.39
CA LEU A 45 -6.61 -12.62 -32.31
C LEU A 45 -6.45 -14.09 -31.86
N PHE A 46 -5.27 -14.66 -32.06
CA PHE A 46 -4.89 -16.02 -31.68
C PHE A 46 -3.79 -16.05 -30.63
N GLY A 47 -3.57 -14.91 -29.94
CA GLY A 47 -2.50 -14.74 -28.97
C GLY A 47 -2.81 -15.33 -27.61
N GLU A 48 -1.78 -15.44 -26.80
CA GLU A 48 -1.88 -15.83 -25.40
C GLU A 48 -2.73 -14.83 -24.62
N GLU A 49 -3.48 -15.31 -23.64
CA GLU A 49 -4.19 -14.42 -22.72
C GLU A 49 -3.19 -13.54 -21.96
N CYS A 50 -3.46 -12.24 -21.92
CA CYS A 50 -2.60 -11.25 -21.29
C CYS A 50 -3.14 -10.79 -19.95
N PHE A 51 -2.22 -10.58 -19.01
CA PHE A 51 -2.46 -9.95 -17.73
C PHE A 51 -1.68 -8.63 -17.67
N TYR A 52 -2.41 -7.51 -17.72
CA TYR A 52 -1.86 -6.17 -17.76
C TYR A 52 -1.84 -5.56 -16.36
N ILE A 53 -0.75 -4.85 -16.02
CA ILE A 53 -0.62 -4.10 -14.76
C ILE A 53 -0.46 -2.62 -15.11
N LEU A 54 -1.36 -1.77 -14.59
CA LEU A 54 -1.32 -0.33 -14.74
C LEU A 54 -1.09 0.33 -13.38
N LYS A 55 0.00 1.09 -13.25
CA LYS A 55 0.37 1.81 -12.01
C LYS A 55 -0.12 3.25 -11.94
N ASP A 56 -0.50 3.84 -13.07
CA ASP A 56 -1.04 5.19 -13.14
C ASP A 56 -2.42 5.19 -13.81
N TYR A 57 -3.47 5.22 -12.98
CA TYR A 57 -4.86 5.23 -13.46
C TYR A 57 -5.22 6.45 -14.31
N LYS A 58 -4.43 7.56 -14.24
CA LYS A 58 -4.66 8.78 -15.00
C LYS A 58 -4.50 8.59 -16.51
N GLN A 59 -3.86 7.49 -16.93
CA GLN A 59 -3.74 7.10 -18.33
C GLN A 59 -5.06 6.59 -18.92
N LEU A 60 -6.06 6.29 -18.07
CA LEU A 60 -7.36 5.79 -18.50
C LEU A 60 -8.43 6.88 -18.41
N ASP A 61 -9.13 7.08 -19.50
CA ASP A 61 -10.38 7.80 -19.54
C ASP A 61 -11.57 6.86 -19.79
N LYS A 62 -12.78 7.40 -19.76
CA LYS A 62 -14.01 6.62 -19.96
C LYS A 62 -14.06 5.95 -21.34
N LYS A 63 -13.62 6.66 -22.41
CA LYS A 63 -13.65 6.14 -23.78
C LYS A 63 -12.69 4.97 -23.96
N LEU A 64 -11.46 5.11 -23.44
CA LEU A 64 -10.45 4.05 -23.48
C LEU A 64 -10.92 2.83 -22.68
N THR A 65 -11.50 3.03 -21.53
CA THR A 65 -11.99 1.93 -20.69
C THR A 65 -13.13 1.15 -21.37
N GLU A 66 -14.08 1.85 -21.98
CA GLU A 66 -15.17 1.22 -22.75
C GLU A 66 -14.61 0.46 -23.97
N LYS A 67 -13.62 1.03 -24.67
CA LYS A 67 -12.95 0.36 -25.77
C LYS A 67 -12.25 -0.93 -25.29
N PHE A 68 -11.51 -0.88 -24.19
CA PHE A 68 -10.75 -2.03 -23.69
C PHE A 68 -11.62 -3.17 -23.17
N LYS A 69 -12.85 -2.90 -22.73
CA LYS A 69 -13.79 -3.98 -22.36
C LYS A 69 -14.06 -4.98 -23.48
N ASN A 70 -13.91 -4.55 -24.73
CA ASN A 70 -14.10 -5.41 -25.90
C ASN A 70 -12.89 -6.29 -26.24
N TYR A 71 -11.74 -6.11 -25.55
CA TYR A 71 -10.55 -6.92 -25.76
C TYR A 71 -10.49 -8.11 -24.80
N SER A 72 -9.73 -9.15 -25.14
CA SER A 72 -9.46 -10.27 -24.24
C SER A 72 -8.47 -9.89 -23.13
N GLY A 73 -8.39 -10.70 -22.08
CA GLY A 73 -7.42 -10.55 -21.01
C GLY A 73 -7.94 -9.84 -19.76
N ASN A 74 -7.02 -9.54 -18.85
CA ASN A 74 -7.30 -8.94 -17.54
C ASN A 74 -6.38 -7.73 -17.32
N LEU A 75 -6.95 -6.63 -16.81
CA LEU A 75 -6.23 -5.43 -16.43
C LEU A 75 -6.37 -5.22 -14.92
N VAL A 76 -5.24 -5.16 -14.22
CA VAL A 76 -5.20 -4.73 -12.81
C VAL A 76 -4.62 -3.32 -12.75
N ILE A 77 -5.41 -2.39 -12.24
CA ILE A 77 -5.00 -1.04 -11.91
C ILE A 77 -4.55 -1.07 -10.45
N TYR A 78 -3.27 -0.84 -10.21
CA TYR A 78 -2.68 -0.76 -8.88
C TYR A 78 -2.29 0.68 -8.57
N ASN A 79 -2.93 1.27 -7.57
CA ASN A 79 -2.69 2.66 -7.19
C ASN A 79 -2.40 2.80 -5.69
N VAL A 80 -1.28 3.45 -5.38
CA VAL A 80 -0.95 3.87 -4.01
C VAL A 80 -1.80 5.09 -3.66
N GLY A 81 -2.60 4.97 -2.58
CA GLY A 81 -3.58 5.97 -2.19
C GLY A 81 -4.97 5.77 -2.81
N LYS A 82 -5.93 6.52 -2.30
CA LYS A 82 -7.34 6.40 -2.75
C LYS A 82 -7.56 7.02 -4.11
N ILE A 83 -8.23 6.31 -5.00
CA ILE A 83 -8.74 6.85 -6.25
C ILE A 83 -10.10 7.53 -5.95
N PRO A 84 -10.33 8.77 -6.41
CA PRO A 84 -11.59 9.46 -6.20
C PRO A 84 -12.79 8.71 -6.80
N ALA A 85 -13.94 8.74 -6.12
CA ALA A 85 -15.15 8.05 -6.57
C ALA A 85 -15.64 8.47 -7.99
N PRO A 86 -15.55 9.74 -8.41
CA PRO A 86 -15.86 10.11 -9.80
C PRO A 86 -14.97 9.42 -10.82
N THR A 87 -13.68 9.29 -10.52
CA THR A 87 -12.70 8.60 -11.38
C THR A 87 -13.01 7.11 -11.47
N LEU A 88 -13.33 6.46 -10.34
CA LEU A 88 -13.76 5.05 -10.34
C LEU A 88 -15.02 4.83 -11.18
N LYS A 89 -15.99 5.75 -11.12
CA LYS A 89 -17.18 5.70 -12.00
C LYS A 89 -16.82 5.82 -13.48
N ASN A 90 -15.83 6.64 -13.83
CA ASN A 90 -15.37 6.78 -15.22
C ASN A 90 -14.63 5.52 -15.71
N ILE A 91 -13.80 4.92 -14.86
CA ILE A 91 -13.11 3.65 -15.16
C ILE A 91 -14.13 2.50 -15.25
N ASN A 92 -15.21 2.55 -14.49
CA ASN A 92 -16.25 1.52 -14.43
C ASN A 92 -15.66 0.09 -14.34
N PRO A 93 -14.88 -0.21 -13.28
CA PRO A 93 -14.21 -1.49 -13.13
C PRO A 93 -15.20 -2.62 -12.80
N ASP A 94 -14.86 -3.85 -13.17
CA ASP A 94 -15.63 -5.05 -12.79
C ASP A 94 -15.49 -5.38 -11.30
N LYS A 95 -14.35 -5.00 -10.70
CA LYS A 95 -14.08 -5.17 -9.28
C LYS A 95 -13.21 -4.04 -8.75
N THR A 96 -13.53 -3.55 -7.55
CA THR A 96 -12.70 -2.59 -6.82
C THR A 96 -12.44 -3.13 -5.43
N GLU A 97 -11.19 -3.14 -5.01
CA GLU A 97 -10.76 -3.47 -3.65
C GLU A 97 -10.04 -2.26 -3.06
N LEU A 98 -10.58 -1.73 -1.96
CA LEU A 98 -10.03 -0.60 -1.22
C LEU A 98 -9.27 -1.12 0.01
N PHE A 99 -8.01 -0.73 0.13
CA PHE A 99 -7.11 -1.09 1.24
C PHE A 99 -6.86 0.14 2.09
N GLU A 100 -7.60 0.28 3.17
CA GLU A 100 -7.44 1.38 4.12
C GLU A 100 -6.64 0.93 5.33
N LEU A 101 -5.74 1.79 5.79
CA LEU A 101 -5.10 1.60 7.08
C LEU A 101 -6.17 1.64 8.19
N PRO A 102 -6.05 0.80 9.22
CA PRO A 102 -7.00 0.78 10.32
C PRO A 102 -7.18 2.17 10.94
N GLN A 103 -8.43 2.61 11.12
CA GLN A 103 -8.70 3.91 11.77
C GLN A 103 -8.03 4.04 13.15
N LEU A 104 -7.89 2.92 13.87
CA LEU A 104 -7.20 2.87 15.15
C LEU A 104 -5.73 3.26 15.03
N LEU A 105 -5.05 2.81 13.95
CA LEU A 105 -3.65 3.17 13.68
C LEU A 105 -3.49 4.67 13.43
N TRP A 106 -4.37 5.27 12.65
CA TRP A 106 -4.31 6.73 12.42
C TRP A 106 -4.55 7.53 13.69
N LYS A 107 -5.56 7.16 14.49
CA LYS A 107 -5.82 7.80 15.79
C LYS A 107 -4.62 7.66 16.73
N PHE A 108 -3.98 6.51 16.74
CA PHE A 108 -2.76 6.29 17.51
C PHE A 108 -1.61 7.16 17.00
N LEU A 109 -1.35 7.20 15.68
CA LEU A 109 -0.26 8.01 15.11
C LEU A 109 -0.46 9.52 15.31
N ASP A 110 -1.70 9.98 15.47
CA ASP A 110 -1.99 11.39 15.77
C ASP A 110 -1.90 11.70 17.27
N ASN A 111 -2.19 10.73 18.14
CA ASN A 111 -2.09 10.85 19.60
C ASN A 111 -1.55 9.53 20.17
N MET A 112 -0.21 9.42 20.22
CA MET A 112 0.48 8.19 20.64
C MET A 112 0.37 8.01 22.15
N THR A 113 -0.47 7.08 22.55
CA THR A 113 -0.66 6.68 23.95
C THR A 113 -0.32 5.20 24.14
N ILE A 114 0.16 4.83 25.33
CA ILE A 114 0.43 3.44 25.71
C ILE A 114 -0.79 2.54 25.48
N THR A 115 -1.96 2.99 25.90
CA THR A 115 -3.21 2.24 25.72
C THR A 115 -3.54 2.02 24.23
N GLY A 116 -3.30 3.05 23.39
CA GLY A 116 -3.49 2.95 21.94
C GLY A 116 -2.51 1.97 21.30
N PHE A 117 -1.25 1.99 21.73
CA PHE A 117 -0.20 1.09 21.27
C PHE A 117 -0.55 -0.37 21.59
N HIS A 118 -0.89 -0.69 22.84
CA HIS A 118 -1.25 -2.06 23.24
C HIS A 118 -2.50 -2.58 22.53
N LYS A 119 -3.50 -1.75 22.26
CA LYS A 119 -4.67 -2.14 21.43
C LYS A 119 -4.30 -2.47 19.98
N LEU A 120 -3.26 -1.82 19.45
CA LEU A 120 -2.76 -2.13 18.11
C LEU A 120 -1.96 -3.43 18.10
N LEU A 121 -1.17 -3.71 19.14
CA LEU A 121 -0.41 -4.96 19.28
C LEU A 121 -1.29 -6.22 19.31
N GLU A 122 -2.57 -6.10 19.66
CA GLU A 122 -3.52 -7.22 19.56
C GLU A 122 -3.79 -7.66 18.11
N LYS A 123 -3.51 -6.78 17.13
CA LYS A 123 -3.90 -6.97 15.71
C LYS A 123 -2.76 -6.83 14.72
N GLU A 124 -1.71 -6.10 15.09
CA GLU A 124 -0.62 -5.72 14.21
C GLU A 124 0.72 -6.14 14.82
N ALA A 125 1.66 -6.55 13.99
CA ALA A 125 3.01 -6.92 14.43
C ALA A 125 3.77 -5.68 14.94
N PRO A 126 4.59 -5.82 16.01
CA PRO A 126 5.35 -4.69 16.56
C PRO A 126 6.32 -4.06 15.56
N GLU A 127 6.88 -4.83 14.63
CA GLU A 127 7.74 -4.34 13.54
C GLU A 127 6.99 -3.41 12.59
N TYR A 128 5.73 -3.74 12.29
CA TYR A 128 4.86 -2.87 11.49
C TYR A 128 4.56 -1.56 12.21
N LEU A 129 4.27 -1.61 13.52
CA LEU A 129 4.02 -0.43 14.32
C LEU A 129 5.27 0.46 14.42
N LEU A 130 6.47 -0.12 14.60
CA LEU A 130 7.74 0.61 14.54
C LEU A 130 7.89 1.35 13.21
N ALA A 131 7.66 0.67 12.09
CA ALA A 131 7.76 1.27 10.75
C ALA A 131 6.79 2.45 10.57
N MET A 132 5.55 2.32 11.06
CA MET A 132 4.53 3.36 10.97
C MET A 132 4.84 4.56 11.87
N ILE A 133 5.36 4.34 13.07
CA ILE A 133 5.83 5.40 13.97
C ILE A 133 7.00 6.14 13.33
N ALA A 134 7.98 5.42 12.81
CA ALA A 134 9.16 6.01 12.12
C ALA A 134 8.73 6.82 10.89
N TRP A 135 7.80 6.32 10.09
CA TRP A 135 7.20 7.04 8.97
C TRP A 135 6.55 8.34 9.42
N LYS A 136 5.74 8.32 10.49
CA LYS A 136 5.06 9.52 11.03
C LYS A 136 6.07 10.57 11.45
N PHE A 137 7.12 10.20 12.20
CA PHE A 137 8.15 11.15 12.64
C PHE A 137 8.96 11.68 11.47
N LYS A 138 9.28 10.85 10.47
CA LYS A 138 9.92 11.30 9.22
C LYS A 138 9.07 12.35 8.52
N GLN A 139 7.75 12.12 8.36
CA GLN A 139 6.84 13.11 7.76
C GLN A 139 6.79 14.41 8.56
N ASN A 140 6.73 14.32 9.89
CA ASN A 140 6.74 15.49 10.77
C ASN A 140 8.06 16.27 10.63
N TYR A 141 9.21 15.59 10.56
CA TYR A 141 10.51 16.22 10.37
C TYR A 141 10.63 16.93 9.02
N LEU A 142 10.13 16.30 7.95
CA LEU A 142 10.16 16.91 6.60
C LEU A 142 9.28 18.17 6.52
N ARG A 143 8.18 18.24 7.27
CA ARG A 143 7.29 19.40 7.33
C ARG A 143 7.82 20.51 8.24
N ASN A 144 8.41 20.13 9.36
CA ASN A 144 8.94 21.03 10.37
C ASN A 144 10.21 20.42 10.98
N PRO A 145 11.39 20.69 10.39
CA PRO A 145 12.66 20.21 10.92
C PRO A 145 12.89 20.73 12.34
N SER A 146 13.05 19.82 13.28
CA SER A 146 13.37 20.15 14.67
C SER A 146 14.33 19.12 15.26
N GLU A 147 15.17 19.57 16.19
CA GLU A 147 16.10 18.69 16.90
C GLU A 147 15.36 17.57 17.65
N LYS A 148 14.21 17.87 18.21
CA LYS A 148 13.34 16.88 18.87
C LYS A 148 12.96 15.76 17.92
N ASN A 149 12.47 16.08 16.71
CA ASN A 149 12.06 15.07 15.72
C ASN A 149 13.27 14.28 15.20
N ALA A 150 14.42 14.93 14.99
CA ALA A 150 15.65 14.25 14.59
C ALA A 150 16.09 13.22 15.65
N LYS A 151 16.06 13.60 16.93
CA LYS A 151 16.40 12.72 18.05
C LYS A 151 15.47 11.51 18.13
N LEU A 152 14.15 11.70 17.98
CA LEU A 152 13.18 10.60 17.98
C LEU A 152 13.41 9.62 16.84
N ILE A 153 13.75 10.12 15.65
CA ILE A 153 14.10 9.24 14.49
C ILE A 153 15.35 8.44 14.79
N SER A 154 16.37 9.05 15.41
CA SER A 154 17.58 8.35 15.82
C SER A 154 17.31 7.27 16.86
N GLU A 155 16.53 7.57 17.90
CA GLU A 155 16.15 6.61 18.92
C GLU A 155 15.35 5.42 18.32
N LEU A 156 14.45 5.67 17.36
CA LEU A 156 13.74 4.60 16.66
C LEU A 156 14.68 3.73 15.82
N ALA A 157 15.68 4.30 15.18
CA ALA A 157 16.69 3.54 14.45
C ALA A 157 17.53 2.65 15.38
N GLU A 158 17.89 3.14 16.57
CA GLU A 158 18.57 2.33 17.60
C GLU A 158 17.69 1.18 18.11
N ILE A 159 16.39 1.43 18.33
CA ILE A 159 15.43 0.40 18.74
C ILE A 159 15.37 -0.70 17.67
N ASP A 160 15.28 -0.34 16.38
CA ASP A 160 15.26 -1.31 15.27
C ASP A 160 16.53 -2.18 15.25
N VAL A 161 17.70 -1.56 15.35
CA VAL A 161 18.98 -2.28 15.36
C VAL A 161 19.09 -3.20 16.60
N ASN A 162 18.74 -2.70 17.78
CA ASN A 162 18.86 -3.46 19.02
C ASN A 162 17.88 -4.66 19.04
N SER A 163 16.67 -4.49 18.53
CA SER A 163 15.70 -5.59 18.44
C SER A 163 16.16 -6.65 17.43
N LYS A 164 16.63 -6.27 16.26
CA LYS A 164 17.13 -7.20 15.23
C LYS A 164 18.42 -7.95 15.63
N THR A 165 19.20 -7.35 16.53
CA THR A 165 20.42 -7.98 17.06
C THR A 165 20.19 -8.74 18.36
N GLY A 166 18.95 -8.84 18.84
CA GLY A 166 18.59 -9.56 20.07
C GLY A 166 19.06 -8.87 21.36
N LYS A 167 19.46 -7.59 21.30
CA LYS A 167 19.92 -6.83 22.47
C LYS A 167 18.78 -6.26 23.32
N ALA A 168 17.59 -6.05 22.71
CA ALA A 168 16.43 -5.53 23.40
C ALA A 168 15.13 -6.09 22.81
N ASP A 169 14.08 -6.19 23.63
CA ASP A 169 12.74 -6.48 23.19
C ASP A 169 12.14 -5.26 22.50
N LEU A 170 11.56 -5.46 21.31
CA LEU A 170 11.01 -4.40 20.49
C LEU A 170 9.80 -3.71 21.16
N THR A 171 8.90 -4.50 21.72
CA THR A 171 7.66 -3.99 22.33
C THR A 171 7.98 -3.14 23.55
N LEU A 172 8.84 -3.65 24.45
CA LEU A 172 9.27 -2.91 25.63
C LEU A 172 10.03 -1.63 25.27
N SER A 173 10.85 -1.66 24.23
CA SER A 173 11.59 -0.47 23.78
C SER A 173 10.65 0.61 23.23
N LEU A 174 9.60 0.22 22.50
CA LEU A 174 8.58 1.14 21.99
C LEU A 174 7.70 1.69 23.15
N ASP A 175 7.35 0.88 24.14
CA ASP A 175 6.66 1.33 25.35
C ASP A 175 7.45 2.44 26.05
N LEU A 176 8.73 2.23 26.29
CA LEU A 176 9.61 3.22 26.92
C LEU A 176 9.73 4.49 26.10
N LEU A 177 9.83 4.40 24.77
CA LEU A 177 9.86 5.56 23.89
C LEU A 177 8.56 6.38 24.00
N ILE A 178 7.40 5.72 23.99
CA ILE A 178 6.09 6.37 24.08
C ILE A 178 5.93 7.07 25.44
N ILE A 179 6.28 6.40 26.53
CA ILE A 179 6.19 6.98 27.88
C ILE A 179 7.10 8.19 28.01
N LYS A 180 8.34 8.09 27.52
CA LYS A 180 9.36 9.14 27.69
C LYS A 180 9.11 10.41 26.89
N HIS A 181 8.52 10.30 25.71
CA HIS A 181 8.53 11.40 24.73
C HIS A 181 7.16 11.83 24.23
N LEU A 182 6.11 11.01 24.36
CA LEU A 182 4.86 11.15 23.61
C LEU A 182 3.60 11.26 24.49
N GLN A 183 3.75 11.07 25.81
CA GLN A 183 2.68 11.29 26.81
C GLN A 183 2.77 12.64 27.47
#